data_29995caee86229adc69fb6ba98c1a148
#
_entry.id   29995caee86229adc69fb6ba98c1a148
#
_cell.length_a   1.000
_cell.length_b   1.000
_cell.length_c   1.000
_cell.angle_alpha   90.00
_cell.angle_beta   90.00
_cell.angle_gamma   90.00
#
_symmetry.space_group_name_H-M   'P 1'
#
loop_
_entity.id
_entity.type
_entity.pdbx_description
1 polymer ?
#
loop_
_entity_poly.entity_id
_entity_poly.type
_entity_poly.pdbx_seq_one_letter_code
_entity_poly.pdbx_strand_id
1 'polypeptide(L)'
;RDFCLSRGLGDVYKRQFLTREGYFKKITPQSLRMSNQHKLKENDEIIWSGEVNGGAELLFFTDRQQVYKTRCTDFDETKASVMGDYIPAKLGFDDGESIIFMAVTEDYSETLVTFYRNGKCAKVPLSSYETKTKRRKLSGAYSDLSELVGMFLIKQDSDFVLRSTAGKALAFNTALVLPKAARDTQGVQVMRLTKAELAGAYPAEQSGIKDIESLRIKSIPSAGTATDEDITQLTLM
;
A
#
# COMPACT_ATOMS: atom_id res chain seq x y z
N ARG A 1 8.17 38.39 23.42
CA ARG A 1 8.34 38.20 21.95
C ARG A 1 9.09 36.86 21.76
N ASP A 2 8.42 35.75 21.83
CA ASP A 2 8.88 34.43 21.32
C ASP A 2 7.79 33.41 21.63
N PHE A 3 6.62 33.59 20.96
CA PHE A 3 5.47 32.72 21.19
C PHE A 3 4.94 32.08 19.91
N CYS A 4 5.79 31.94 18.90
CA CYS A 4 5.34 31.45 17.58
C CYS A 4 6.12 30.26 16.98
N LEU A 5 6.95 29.56 17.74
CA LEU A 5 7.80 28.47 17.19
C LEU A 5 7.56 27.08 17.80
N SER A 6 6.55 26.88 18.65
CA SER A 6 6.35 25.59 19.32
C SER A 6 5.16 24.75 18.81
N ARG A 7 4.41 25.21 17.80
CA ARG A 7 3.25 24.46 17.27
C ARG A 7 3.56 23.52 16.10
N GLY A 8 4.78 23.50 15.55
CA GLY A 8 5.14 22.69 14.40
C GLY A 8 6.02 21.47 14.69
N LEU A 9 6.65 21.38 15.84
CA LEU A 9 7.64 20.34 16.15
C LEU A 9 7.10 19.16 17.00
N GLY A 10 5.89 19.27 17.54
CA GLY A 10 5.31 18.23 18.41
C GLY A 10 4.74 17.02 17.69
N ASP A 11 4.40 17.14 16.41
CA ASP A 11 3.70 16.08 15.67
C ASP A 11 4.60 15.22 14.79
N VAL A 12 5.88 15.58 14.61
CA VAL A 12 6.82 14.99 13.64
C VAL A 12 7.37 13.62 14.07
N TYR A 13 7.18 13.18 15.31
CA TYR A 13 7.83 11.98 15.86
C TYR A 13 6.87 10.94 16.43
N LYS A 14 5.62 10.92 15.99
CA LYS A 14 4.67 9.89 16.44
C LYS A 14 4.68 8.73 15.47
N ARG A 15 4.85 7.54 15.98
CA ARG A 15 4.84 6.33 15.18
C ARG A 15 3.44 5.73 15.15
N GLN A 16 2.99 5.41 13.95
CA GLN A 16 1.70 4.78 13.70
C GLN A 16 1.89 3.32 13.34
N PHE A 17 0.88 2.53 13.67
CA PHE A 17 0.85 1.10 13.43
C PHE A 17 -0.52 0.68 12.92
N LEU A 18 -0.56 -0.18 11.91
CA LEU A 18 -1.76 -0.83 11.42
C LEU A 18 -1.60 -2.33 11.54
N THR A 19 -2.61 -3.01 12.10
CA THR A 19 -2.61 -4.47 12.18
C THR A 19 -3.40 -5.09 11.05
N ARG A 20 -3.18 -6.38 10.80
CA ARG A 20 -3.91 -7.17 9.78
C ARG A 20 -5.42 -7.18 10.02
N GLU A 21 -5.85 -7.26 11.29
CA GLU A 21 -7.26 -7.24 11.69
C GLU A 21 -7.90 -5.85 11.60
N GLY A 22 -7.13 -4.80 11.28
CA GLY A 22 -7.63 -3.45 11.06
C GLY A 22 -7.62 -2.54 12.29
N TYR A 23 -6.77 -2.80 13.27
CA TYR A 23 -6.52 -1.90 14.39
C TYR A 23 -5.43 -0.90 14.04
N PHE A 24 -5.71 0.37 14.25
CA PHE A 24 -4.78 1.47 14.04
C PHE A 24 -4.46 2.18 15.35
N LYS A 25 -3.20 2.46 15.60
CA LYS A 25 -2.77 3.22 16.76
C LYS A 25 -1.64 4.20 16.44
N LYS A 26 -1.71 5.33 17.11
CA LYS A 26 -0.72 6.40 17.07
C LYS A 26 -0.05 6.48 18.44
N ILE A 27 1.24 6.17 18.51
CA ILE A 27 1.98 6.03 19.78
C ILE A 27 3.05 7.11 19.87
N THR A 28 3.15 7.73 21.07
CA THR A 28 4.19 8.71 21.32
C THR A 28 5.57 8.05 21.46
N PRO A 29 6.67 8.75 21.13
CA PRO A 29 8.02 8.24 21.30
C PRO A 29 8.33 7.83 22.75
N GLN A 30 7.77 8.53 23.71
CA GLN A 30 7.94 8.21 25.14
C GLN A 30 7.31 6.87 25.49
N SER A 31 6.09 6.61 25.01
CA SER A 31 5.40 5.34 25.25
C SER A 31 6.13 4.16 24.57
N LEU A 32 6.71 4.37 23.39
CA LEU A 32 7.50 3.35 22.70
C LEU A 32 8.80 2.99 23.43
N ARG A 33 9.44 3.98 24.08
CA ARG A 33 10.65 3.73 24.89
C ARG A 33 10.35 2.95 26.17
N MET A 34 9.15 3.13 26.74
CA MET A 34 8.74 2.49 27.99
C MET A 34 8.24 1.06 27.78
N SER A 35 7.77 0.71 26.60
CA SER A 35 7.29 -0.65 26.30
C SER A 35 7.43 -0.97 24.82
N ASN A 36 8.23 -1.99 24.51
CA ASN A 36 8.36 -2.53 23.14
C ASN A 36 7.26 -3.57 22.81
N GLN A 37 6.40 -3.91 23.79
CA GLN A 37 5.34 -4.87 23.57
C GLN A 37 4.04 -4.17 23.16
N HIS A 38 3.63 -4.39 21.91
CA HIS A 38 2.33 -3.98 21.44
C HIS A 38 1.24 -4.94 21.91
N LYS A 39 0.15 -4.40 22.45
CA LYS A 39 -1.05 -5.20 22.65
C LYS A 39 -1.72 -5.40 21.29
N LEU A 40 -1.81 -6.65 20.86
CA LEU A 40 -2.48 -7.09 19.65
C LEU A 40 -3.63 -8.03 20.03
N LYS A 41 -4.59 -8.20 19.12
CA LYS A 41 -5.58 -9.26 19.21
C LYS A 41 -4.88 -10.61 19.02
N GLU A 42 -5.46 -11.68 19.54
CA GLU A 42 -4.93 -13.02 19.34
C GLU A 42 -4.81 -13.34 17.84
N ASN A 43 -3.65 -13.83 17.43
CA ASN A 43 -3.29 -14.12 16.03
C ASN A 43 -3.27 -12.91 15.07
N ASP A 44 -3.25 -11.68 15.61
CA ASP A 44 -3.08 -10.47 14.81
C ASP A 44 -1.59 -10.08 14.71
N GLU A 45 -1.23 -9.37 13.65
CA GLU A 45 0.13 -8.88 13.43
C GLU A 45 0.15 -7.46 12.87
N ILE A 46 1.24 -6.75 13.11
CA ILE A 46 1.47 -5.43 12.53
C ILE A 46 1.86 -5.61 11.06
N ILE A 47 1.04 -5.08 10.15
CA ILE A 47 1.28 -5.12 8.71
C ILE A 47 1.86 -3.82 8.16
N TRP A 48 1.78 -2.75 8.92
CA TRP A 48 2.36 -1.46 8.55
C TRP A 48 2.81 -0.68 9.78
N SER A 49 3.96 -0.05 9.69
CA SER A 49 4.41 0.92 10.69
C SER A 49 5.18 2.06 10.03
N GLY A 50 5.02 3.26 10.52
CA GLY A 50 5.71 4.42 9.98
C GLY A 50 5.55 5.66 10.86
N GLU A 51 6.33 6.68 10.53
CA GLU A 51 6.19 8.02 11.10
C GLU A 51 5.37 8.86 10.14
N VAL A 52 4.28 9.45 10.64
CA VAL A 52 3.34 10.21 9.84
C VAL A 52 3.19 11.60 10.43
N ASN A 53 3.24 12.61 9.57
CA ASN A 53 2.95 13.99 9.95
C ASN A 53 1.47 14.13 10.34
N GLY A 54 1.16 14.93 11.36
CA GLY A 54 -0.21 15.14 11.83
C GLY A 54 -1.17 15.66 10.77
N GLY A 55 -0.68 16.39 9.77
CA GLY A 55 -1.46 16.87 8.63
C GLY A 55 -1.75 15.85 7.53
N ALA A 56 -1.15 14.66 7.58
CA ALA A 56 -1.31 13.65 6.55
C ALA A 56 -2.73 13.06 6.53
N GLU A 57 -3.17 12.68 5.34
CA GLU A 57 -4.36 11.88 5.12
C GLU A 57 -4.01 10.40 4.99
N LEU A 58 -4.89 9.56 5.52
CA LEU A 58 -4.82 8.10 5.48
C LEU A 58 -5.92 7.59 4.56
N LEU A 59 -5.55 6.76 3.59
CA LEU A 59 -6.46 6.14 2.64
C LEU A 59 -6.44 4.63 2.87
N PHE A 60 -7.53 4.08 3.38
CA PHE A 60 -7.70 2.65 3.61
C PHE A 60 -8.42 2.01 2.43
N PHE A 61 -7.69 1.25 1.63
CA PHE A 61 -8.25 0.47 0.53
C PHE A 61 -8.75 -0.87 1.05
N THR A 62 -9.89 -1.31 0.52
CA THR A 62 -10.56 -2.53 0.99
C THR A 62 -10.68 -3.57 -0.13
N ASP A 63 -10.97 -4.79 0.26
CA ASP A 63 -11.21 -5.93 -0.64
C ASP A 63 -12.50 -5.82 -1.47
N ARG A 64 -13.25 -4.71 -1.31
CA ARG A 64 -14.49 -4.42 -2.05
C ARG A 64 -14.37 -3.23 -3.00
N GLN A 65 -13.17 -2.97 -3.52
CA GLN A 65 -12.88 -1.86 -4.44
C GLN A 65 -13.36 -0.50 -3.90
N GLN A 66 -13.23 -0.33 -2.59
CA GLN A 66 -13.54 0.92 -1.91
C GLN A 66 -12.29 1.50 -1.25
N VAL A 67 -12.27 2.80 -1.06
CA VAL A 67 -11.28 3.49 -0.25
C VAL A 67 -11.97 4.43 0.74
N TYR A 68 -11.53 4.36 1.99
CA TYR A 68 -11.98 5.22 3.08
C TYR A 68 -10.88 6.18 3.45
N LYS A 69 -11.23 7.46 3.53
CA LYS A 69 -10.29 8.55 3.78
C LYS A 69 -10.51 9.13 5.18
N THR A 70 -9.44 9.37 5.88
CA THR A 70 -9.45 10.03 7.18
C THR A 70 -8.14 10.81 7.37
N ARG A 71 -8.07 11.64 8.38
CA ARG A 71 -6.85 12.38 8.73
C ARG A 71 -6.15 11.71 9.90
N CYS A 72 -4.84 11.78 9.93
CA CYS A 72 -4.07 11.30 11.09
C CYS A 72 -4.49 11.99 12.40
N THR A 73 -4.97 13.24 12.33
CA THR A 73 -5.51 14.00 13.46
C THR A 73 -6.85 13.48 14.00
N ASP A 74 -7.56 12.65 13.22
CA ASP A 74 -8.84 12.03 13.67
C ASP A 74 -8.62 10.88 14.67
N PHE A 75 -7.37 10.55 14.97
CA PHE A 75 -6.97 9.49 15.90
C PHE A 75 -6.29 10.10 17.13
N ASP A 76 -6.69 9.62 18.29
CA ASP A 76 -6.05 10.01 19.55
C ASP A 76 -4.71 9.27 19.73
N GLU A 77 -3.83 9.89 20.50
CA GLU A 77 -2.59 9.26 20.92
C GLU A 77 -2.87 8.16 21.94
N THR A 78 -2.27 7.00 21.75
CA THR A 78 -2.46 5.86 22.62
C THR A 78 -1.13 5.31 23.12
N LYS A 79 -1.20 4.36 24.06
CA LYS A 79 -0.04 3.62 24.56
C LYS A 79 0.11 2.31 23.75
N ALA A 80 1.33 1.76 23.72
CA ALA A 80 1.58 0.46 23.10
C ALA A 80 0.72 -0.67 23.72
N SER A 81 0.36 -0.56 25.00
CA SER A 81 -0.47 -1.50 25.74
C SER A 81 -1.97 -1.47 25.41
N VAL A 82 -2.40 -0.60 24.50
CA VAL A 82 -3.79 -0.47 24.03
C VAL A 82 -3.90 -1.05 22.62
N MET A 83 -5.05 -1.62 22.27
CA MET A 83 -5.25 -2.18 20.92
C MET A 83 -5.36 -1.10 19.83
N GLY A 84 -5.82 0.10 20.18
CA GLY A 84 -6.05 1.20 19.24
C GLY A 84 -7.47 1.22 18.69
N ASP A 85 -7.68 2.03 17.64
CA ASP A 85 -8.96 2.18 16.97
C ASP A 85 -9.21 1.04 15.97
N TYR A 86 -10.39 0.42 16.04
CA TYR A 86 -10.82 -0.55 15.04
C TYR A 86 -11.37 0.18 13.82
N ILE A 87 -10.60 0.23 12.75
CA ILE A 87 -10.88 1.05 11.55
C ILE A 87 -12.22 0.70 10.89
N PRO A 88 -12.59 -0.59 10.69
CA PRO A 88 -13.86 -0.92 10.07
C PRO A 88 -15.06 -0.31 10.79
N ALA A 89 -15.08 -0.35 12.11
CA ALA A 89 -16.14 0.25 12.90
C ALA A 89 -16.07 1.78 12.89
N LYS A 90 -14.87 2.35 13.02
CA LYS A 90 -14.67 3.80 13.07
C LYS A 90 -15.04 4.50 11.77
N LEU A 91 -14.77 3.88 10.62
CA LEU A 91 -15.02 4.45 9.29
C LEU A 91 -16.31 3.92 8.64
N GLY A 92 -17.04 3.03 9.30
CA GLY A 92 -18.33 2.50 8.81
C GLY A 92 -18.15 1.62 7.57
N PHE A 93 -17.28 0.63 7.64
CA PHE A 93 -17.14 -0.37 6.59
C PHE A 93 -18.40 -1.18 6.41
N ASP A 94 -18.60 -1.72 5.22
CA ASP A 94 -19.64 -2.69 4.96
C ASP A 94 -19.35 -4.03 5.66
N ASP A 95 -20.37 -4.84 5.92
CA ASP A 95 -20.19 -6.13 6.60
C ASP A 95 -19.21 -7.03 5.85
N GLY A 96 -18.21 -7.56 6.56
CA GLY A 96 -17.20 -8.45 6.01
C GLY A 96 -16.17 -7.78 5.10
N GLU A 97 -16.14 -6.46 5.05
CA GLU A 97 -15.13 -5.69 4.33
C GLU A 97 -13.85 -5.56 5.14
N SER A 98 -12.70 -5.80 4.50
CA SER A 98 -11.38 -5.80 5.14
C SER A 98 -10.40 -4.85 4.46
N ILE A 99 -9.49 -4.27 5.24
CA ILE A 99 -8.39 -3.45 4.71
C ILE A 99 -7.39 -4.36 4.00
N ILE A 100 -7.01 -3.97 2.79
CA ILE A 100 -5.94 -4.65 2.02
C ILE A 100 -4.70 -3.78 1.88
N PHE A 101 -4.83 -2.47 1.97
CA PHE A 101 -3.73 -1.53 1.81
C PHE A 101 -4.04 -0.19 2.49
N MET A 102 -3.02 0.46 3.03
CA MET A 102 -3.10 1.83 3.54
C MET A 102 -2.10 2.72 2.82
N ALA A 103 -2.58 3.79 2.20
CA ALA A 103 -1.75 4.86 1.67
C ALA A 103 -1.71 6.03 2.67
N VAL A 104 -0.54 6.63 2.80
CA VAL A 104 -0.32 7.83 3.60
C VAL A 104 0.17 8.92 2.68
N THR A 105 -0.47 10.08 2.71
CA THR A 105 -0.10 11.21 1.85
C THR A 105 -0.27 12.54 2.55
N GLU A 106 0.59 13.48 2.21
CA GLU A 106 0.49 14.88 2.66
C GLU A 106 -0.07 15.79 1.56
N ASP A 107 0.19 15.48 0.29
CA ASP A 107 -0.07 16.35 -0.86
C ASP A 107 -0.61 15.64 -2.10
N TYR A 108 -0.87 14.33 -1.99
CA TYR A 108 -1.33 13.49 -3.11
C TYR A 108 -0.40 13.44 -4.33
N SER A 109 0.88 13.70 -4.14
CA SER A 109 1.90 13.69 -5.21
C SER A 109 2.35 12.29 -5.62
N GLU A 110 2.04 11.28 -4.80
CA GLU A 110 2.38 9.90 -5.06
C GLU A 110 1.53 9.28 -6.18
N THR A 111 1.94 8.10 -6.61
CA THR A 111 1.22 7.29 -7.60
C THR A 111 0.90 5.92 -7.02
N LEU A 112 -0.34 5.48 -7.17
CA LEU A 112 -0.78 4.14 -6.83
C LEU A 112 -0.51 3.21 -8.01
N VAL A 113 0.16 2.08 -7.73
CA VAL A 113 0.44 1.02 -8.71
C VAL A 113 -0.28 -0.26 -8.27
N THR A 114 -1.06 -0.84 -9.15
CA THR A 114 -1.82 -2.07 -8.89
C THR A 114 -1.48 -3.14 -9.92
N PHE A 115 -1.38 -4.36 -9.45
CA PHE A 115 -1.11 -5.54 -10.26
C PHE A 115 -2.25 -6.53 -10.14
N TYR A 116 -2.63 -7.13 -11.25
CA TYR A 116 -3.78 -8.03 -11.33
C TYR A 116 -3.38 -9.42 -11.80
N ARG A 117 -4.16 -10.42 -11.42
CA ARG A 117 -3.94 -11.84 -11.73
C ARG A 117 -3.80 -12.12 -13.25
N ASN A 118 -4.45 -11.30 -14.08
CA ASN A 118 -4.34 -11.39 -15.55
C ASN A 118 -3.03 -10.80 -16.12
N GLY A 119 -2.09 -10.37 -15.28
CA GLY A 119 -0.79 -9.82 -15.70
C GLY A 119 -0.83 -8.35 -16.11
N LYS A 120 -1.93 -7.65 -15.85
CA LYS A 120 -2.04 -6.21 -16.07
C LYS A 120 -1.50 -5.42 -14.89
N CYS A 121 -1.01 -4.22 -15.18
CA CYS A 121 -0.59 -3.23 -14.22
C CYS A 121 -1.30 -1.90 -14.53
N ALA A 122 -1.89 -1.30 -13.51
CA ALA A 122 -2.43 0.04 -13.60
C ALA A 122 -1.60 1.01 -12.75
N LYS A 123 -1.48 2.24 -13.24
CA LYS A 123 -0.78 3.33 -12.58
C LYS A 123 -1.71 4.53 -12.51
N VAL A 124 -2.09 4.93 -11.30
CA VAL A 124 -3.09 5.97 -11.06
C VAL A 124 -2.49 7.04 -10.16
N PRO A 125 -2.46 8.32 -10.57
CA PRO A 125 -2.04 9.39 -9.68
C PRO A 125 -2.90 9.42 -8.42
N LEU A 126 -2.29 9.53 -7.25
CA LEU A 126 -3.03 9.54 -5.99
C LEU A 126 -3.99 10.74 -5.90
N SER A 127 -3.71 11.82 -6.63
CA SER A 127 -4.61 12.97 -6.79
C SER A 127 -6.01 12.60 -7.34
N SER A 128 -6.14 11.47 -8.03
CA SER A 128 -7.46 10.95 -8.46
C SER A 128 -8.35 10.52 -7.29
N TYR A 129 -7.80 10.35 -6.10
CA TYR A 129 -8.50 10.03 -4.86
C TYR A 129 -8.72 11.27 -3.98
N GLU A 130 -8.13 12.40 -4.33
CA GLU A 130 -8.38 13.66 -3.64
C GLU A 130 -9.82 14.11 -3.85
N THR A 131 -10.47 14.58 -2.79
CA THR A 131 -11.83 15.11 -2.86
C THR A 131 -11.88 16.51 -2.25
N LYS A 132 -12.49 17.43 -2.98
CA LYS A 132 -12.74 18.81 -2.51
C LYS A 132 -13.80 18.90 -1.42
N THR A 133 -14.56 17.84 -1.21
CA THR A 133 -15.65 17.75 -0.24
C THR A 133 -15.24 16.86 0.93
N LYS A 134 -16.02 16.91 2.01
CA LYS A 134 -15.86 16.00 3.17
C LYS A 134 -16.22 14.53 2.87
N ARG A 135 -16.23 14.13 1.60
CA ARG A 135 -16.53 12.77 1.19
C ARG A 135 -15.41 11.83 1.61
N ARG A 136 -15.72 10.92 2.51
CA ARG A 136 -14.73 10.00 3.10
C ARG A 136 -14.66 8.63 2.41
N LYS A 137 -15.71 8.20 1.72
CA LYS A 137 -15.82 6.91 1.03
C LYS A 137 -15.88 7.11 -0.47
N LEU A 138 -15.04 6.41 -1.22
CA LEU A 138 -15.04 6.36 -2.68
C LEU A 138 -15.16 4.90 -3.12
N SER A 139 -16.11 4.61 -4.00
CA SER A 139 -16.22 3.33 -4.70
C SER A 139 -15.41 3.35 -5.99
N GLY A 140 -15.19 2.16 -6.60
CA GLY A 140 -14.36 2.03 -7.79
C GLY A 140 -12.94 2.52 -7.54
N ALA A 141 -12.35 2.13 -6.42
CA ALA A 141 -11.02 2.55 -6.02
C ALA A 141 -9.91 1.86 -6.82
N TYR A 142 -10.20 0.72 -7.41
CA TYR A 142 -9.34 -0.03 -8.35
C TYR A 142 -10.23 -0.97 -9.17
N SER A 143 -9.68 -1.61 -10.21
CA SER A 143 -10.46 -2.47 -11.10
C SER A 143 -10.91 -3.77 -10.41
N ASP A 144 -12.12 -4.19 -10.70
CA ASP A 144 -12.72 -5.47 -10.28
C ASP A 144 -12.69 -6.56 -11.37
N LEU A 145 -12.17 -6.23 -12.55
CA LEU A 145 -12.18 -7.13 -13.72
C LEU A 145 -11.20 -8.31 -13.60
N SER A 146 -10.25 -8.23 -12.70
CA SER A 146 -9.33 -9.31 -12.35
C SER A 146 -8.92 -9.17 -10.90
N GLU A 147 -8.63 -10.28 -10.24
CA GLU A 147 -8.21 -10.28 -8.86
C GLU A 147 -6.93 -9.46 -8.67
N LEU A 148 -6.92 -8.64 -7.62
CA LEU A 148 -5.77 -7.84 -7.23
C LEU A 148 -4.70 -8.74 -6.62
N VAL A 149 -3.48 -8.64 -7.14
CA VAL A 149 -2.30 -9.38 -6.65
C VAL A 149 -1.41 -8.52 -5.77
N GLY A 150 -1.31 -7.22 -6.09
CA GLY A 150 -0.50 -6.29 -5.31
C GLY A 150 -0.93 -4.85 -5.52
N MET A 151 -0.72 -4.03 -4.49
CA MET A 151 -0.98 -2.60 -4.49
C MET A 151 0.17 -1.89 -3.79
N PHE A 152 0.72 -0.86 -4.41
CA PHE A 152 1.90 -0.14 -3.93
C PHE A 152 1.75 1.36 -4.15
N LEU A 153 2.33 2.14 -3.26
CA LEU A 153 2.44 3.58 -3.39
C LEU A 153 3.89 3.95 -3.73
N ILE A 154 4.08 4.68 -4.82
CA ILE A 154 5.41 5.11 -5.27
C ILE A 154 5.48 6.63 -5.40
N LYS A 155 6.63 7.21 -5.07
CA LYS A 155 6.91 8.65 -5.27
C LYS A 155 7.50 8.94 -6.65
N GLN A 156 8.20 7.96 -7.21
CA GLN A 156 8.83 8.02 -8.53
C GLN A 156 8.78 6.65 -9.18
N ASP A 157 8.94 6.60 -10.48
CA ASP A 157 9.00 5.34 -11.21
C ASP A 157 10.09 4.43 -10.65
N SER A 158 9.76 3.17 -10.47
CA SER A 158 10.59 2.17 -9.80
C SER A 158 10.48 0.82 -10.46
N ASP A 159 11.42 -0.05 -10.14
CA ASP A 159 11.51 -1.39 -10.67
C ASP A 159 10.67 -2.36 -9.85
N PHE A 160 9.91 -3.19 -10.53
CA PHE A 160 9.14 -4.29 -9.98
C PHE A 160 9.50 -5.61 -10.63
N VAL A 161 9.40 -6.68 -9.85
CA VAL A 161 9.52 -8.05 -10.34
C VAL A 161 8.13 -8.69 -10.32
N LEU A 162 7.74 -9.27 -11.44
CA LEU A 162 6.50 -10.03 -11.58
C LEU A 162 6.83 -11.52 -11.72
N ARG A 163 6.07 -12.36 -11.05
CA ARG A 163 6.18 -13.82 -11.13
C ARG A 163 4.86 -14.45 -11.53
N SER A 164 4.90 -15.38 -12.46
CA SER A 164 3.74 -16.18 -12.87
C SER A 164 3.67 -17.52 -12.16
N THR A 165 2.48 -18.11 -12.13
CA THR A 165 2.25 -19.49 -11.64
C THR A 165 2.98 -20.56 -12.47
N ALA A 166 3.45 -20.22 -13.69
CA ALA A 166 4.24 -21.08 -14.54
C ALA A 166 5.76 -21.00 -14.29
N GLY A 167 6.20 -20.39 -13.18
CA GLY A 167 7.62 -20.27 -12.81
C GLY A 167 8.41 -19.31 -13.69
N LYS A 168 7.75 -18.39 -14.38
CA LYS A 168 8.41 -17.32 -15.14
C LYS A 168 8.41 -16.04 -14.34
N ALA A 169 9.48 -15.25 -14.49
CA ALA A 169 9.58 -13.92 -13.91
C ALA A 169 10.05 -12.89 -14.93
N LEU A 170 9.76 -11.64 -14.67
CA LEU A 170 10.31 -10.49 -15.37
C LEU A 170 10.51 -9.34 -14.41
N ALA A 171 11.48 -8.47 -14.73
CA ALA A 171 11.68 -7.19 -14.09
C ALA A 171 11.37 -6.06 -15.05
N PHE A 172 10.64 -5.05 -14.61
CA PHE A 172 10.30 -3.90 -15.44
C PHE A 172 10.27 -2.62 -14.61
N ASN A 173 10.44 -1.48 -15.28
CA ASN A 173 10.28 -0.17 -14.65
C ASN A 173 8.86 0.34 -14.88
N THR A 174 8.24 0.92 -13.85
CA THR A 174 6.87 1.47 -13.95
C THR A 174 6.73 2.63 -14.93
N ALA A 175 7.83 3.23 -15.39
CA ALA A 175 7.82 4.22 -16.47
C ALA A 175 7.25 3.68 -17.80
N LEU A 176 7.27 2.35 -17.99
CA LEU A 176 6.66 1.70 -19.16
C LEU A 176 5.12 1.72 -19.13
N VAL A 177 4.53 2.01 -17.97
CA VAL A 177 3.08 2.10 -17.79
C VAL A 177 2.68 3.56 -17.69
N LEU A 178 1.88 4.02 -18.65
CA LEU A 178 1.37 5.39 -18.62
C LEU A 178 0.28 5.53 -17.53
N PRO A 179 0.32 6.59 -16.73
CA PRO A 179 -0.68 6.83 -15.71
C PRO A 179 -2.05 7.16 -16.32
N LYS A 180 -3.12 6.72 -15.67
CA LYS A 180 -4.50 7.05 -16.01
C LYS A 180 -5.22 7.61 -14.80
N ALA A 181 -6.00 8.68 -15.00
CA ALA A 181 -6.75 9.32 -13.92
C ALA A 181 -7.97 8.52 -13.44
N ALA A 182 -8.50 7.61 -14.28
CA ALA A 182 -9.61 6.74 -13.90
C ALA A 182 -9.13 5.70 -12.85
N ARG A 183 -9.72 5.75 -11.65
CA ARG A 183 -9.33 4.90 -10.52
C ARG A 183 -9.52 3.41 -10.80
N ASP A 184 -10.61 3.05 -11.51
CA ASP A 184 -11.01 1.68 -11.85
C ASP A 184 -10.37 1.15 -13.13
N THR A 185 -9.36 1.83 -13.65
CA THR A 185 -8.64 1.39 -14.85
C THR A 185 -8.03 0.00 -14.66
N GLN A 186 -8.21 -0.88 -15.66
CA GLN A 186 -7.53 -2.19 -15.71
C GLN A 186 -6.03 -2.06 -15.95
N GLY A 187 -5.57 -0.90 -16.42
CA GLY A 187 -4.19 -0.69 -16.83
C GLY A 187 -3.83 -1.36 -18.16
N VAL A 188 -2.57 -1.74 -18.29
CA VAL A 188 -2.01 -2.33 -19.49
C VAL A 188 -1.38 -3.69 -19.19
N GLN A 189 -1.32 -4.55 -20.22
CA GLN A 189 -0.67 -5.85 -20.09
C GLN A 189 0.84 -5.66 -19.92
N VAL A 190 1.39 -6.13 -18.82
CA VAL A 190 2.84 -6.14 -18.56
C VAL A 190 3.39 -7.54 -18.78
N MET A 191 2.81 -8.55 -18.13
CA MET A 191 3.23 -9.92 -18.30
C MET A 191 2.21 -10.69 -19.15
N ARG A 192 2.67 -11.24 -20.28
CA ARG A 192 1.85 -12.16 -21.09
C ARG A 192 1.76 -13.52 -20.41
N LEU A 193 0.54 -13.95 -20.14
CA LEU A 193 0.26 -15.21 -19.45
C LEU A 193 -0.50 -16.15 -20.40
N THR A 194 0.03 -17.34 -20.62
CA THR A 194 -0.62 -18.39 -21.40
C THR A 194 -0.88 -19.56 -20.47
N LYS A 195 -2.14 -19.86 -20.19
CA LYS A 195 -2.56 -20.91 -19.23
C LYS A 195 -1.90 -20.77 -17.85
N ALA A 196 -1.63 -19.54 -17.45
CA ALA A 196 -0.99 -19.19 -16.19
C ALA A 196 -1.59 -17.87 -15.66
N GLU A 197 -1.31 -17.55 -14.43
CA GLU A 197 -1.74 -16.34 -13.75
C GLU A 197 -0.54 -15.61 -13.14
N LEU A 198 -0.70 -14.33 -12.85
CA LEU A 198 0.28 -13.61 -12.05
C LEU A 198 0.18 -14.10 -10.60
N ALA A 199 1.27 -14.69 -10.11
CA ALA A 199 1.36 -15.20 -8.74
C ALA A 199 1.79 -14.13 -7.73
N GLY A 200 2.58 -13.14 -8.16
CA GLY A 200 3.07 -12.10 -7.29
C GLY A 200 3.70 -10.94 -8.04
N ALA A 201 3.73 -9.79 -7.37
CA ALA A 201 4.40 -8.56 -7.81
C ALA A 201 5.13 -7.97 -6.60
N TYR A 202 6.39 -7.61 -6.77
CA TYR A 202 7.26 -7.16 -5.69
C TYR A 202 8.10 -5.97 -6.15
N PRO A 203 8.31 -4.95 -5.30
CA PRO A 203 9.40 -4.00 -5.52
C PRO A 203 10.70 -4.77 -5.71
N ALA A 204 11.54 -4.36 -6.65
CA ALA A 204 12.72 -5.12 -7.04
C ALA A 204 13.65 -5.43 -5.86
N GLU A 205 13.84 -4.46 -4.95
CA GLU A 205 14.66 -4.61 -3.74
C GLU A 205 14.07 -5.62 -2.73
N GLN A 206 12.78 -5.93 -2.81
CA GLN A 206 12.08 -6.87 -1.93
C GLN A 206 11.83 -8.22 -2.58
N SER A 207 12.24 -8.40 -3.84
CA SER A 207 11.96 -9.61 -4.62
C SER A 207 12.81 -10.83 -4.20
N GLY A 208 13.91 -10.61 -3.50
CA GLY A 208 14.89 -11.66 -3.17
C GLY A 208 15.73 -12.14 -4.35
N ILE A 209 15.51 -11.62 -5.56
CA ILE A 209 16.28 -11.97 -6.76
C ILE A 209 17.63 -11.25 -6.75
N LYS A 210 18.70 -11.99 -6.94
CA LYS A 210 20.07 -11.44 -6.95
C LYS A 210 20.42 -10.78 -8.29
N ASP A 211 20.02 -11.40 -9.39
CA ASP A 211 20.29 -10.91 -10.75
C ASP A 211 19.00 -10.40 -11.42
N ILE A 212 18.56 -9.23 -10.99
CA ILE A 212 17.38 -8.56 -11.56
C ILE A 212 17.60 -8.20 -13.04
N GLU A 213 18.85 -7.87 -13.41
CA GLU A 213 19.15 -7.44 -14.79
C GLU A 213 18.91 -8.56 -15.80
N SER A 214 19.13 -9.82 -15.43
CA SER A 214 18.79 -10.96 -16.30
C SER A 214 17.30 -11.09 -16.62
N LEU A 215 16.45 -10.56 -15.76
CA LEU A 215 14.98 -10.57 -15.91
C LEU A 215 14.43 -9.28 -16.50
N ARG A 216 15.26 -8.27 -16.70
CA ARG A 216 14.84 -6.94 -17.14
C ARG A 216 14.31 -6.96 -18.57
N ILE A 217 13.10 -6.45 -18.73
CA ILE A 217 12.47 -6.23 -20.03
C ILE A 217 12.55 -4.75 -20.45
N LYS A 218 12.63 -4.51 -21.75
CA LYS A 218 12.70 -3.17 -22.34
C LYS A 218 11.36 -2.66 -22.84
N SER A 219 10.42 -3.55 -23.03
CA SER A 219 9.08 -3.21 -23.55
C SER A 219 8.03 -4.15 -22.97
N ILE A 220 6.81 -3.68 -22.88
CA ILE A 220 5.65 -4.43 -22.44
C ILE A 220 4.68 -4.64 -23.62
N PRO A 221 3.95 -5.79 -23.65
CA PRO A 221 4.00 -6.94 -22.73
C PRO A 221 5.14 -7.93 -23.06
N SER A 222 5.62 -8.65 -22.03
CA SER A 222 6.61 -9.72 -22.17
C SER A 222 6.13 -11.00 -21.48
N ALA A 223 6.57 -12.16 -21.96
CA ALA A 223 6.25 -13.45 -21.34
C ALA A 223 7.10 -13.75 -20.09
N GLY A 224 8.17 -12.99 -19.89
CA GLY A 224 9.17 -13.27 -18.85
C GLY A 224 10.07 -14.45 -19.19
N THR A 225 11.00 -14.74 -18.29
CA THR A 225 12.00 -15.82 -18.40
C THR A 225 11.75 -16.85 -17.30
N ALA A 226 11.95 -18.12 -17.56
CA ALA A 226 11.92 -19.15 -16.53
C ALA A 226 13.03 -18.89 -15.52
N THR A 227 12.72 -18.99 -14.23
CA THR A 227 13.69 -18.83 -13.15
C THR A 227 13.46 -19.89 -12.09
N ASP A 228 14.57 -20.49 -11.65
CA ASP A 228 14.58 -21.43 -10.52
C ASP A 228 14.85 -20.71 -9.19
N GLU A 229 15.10 -19.40 -9.22
CA GLU A 229 15.27 -18.62 -7.99
C GLU A 229 13.93 -18.51 -7.24
N ASP A 230 13.92 -19.01 -6.01
CA ASP A 230 12.82 -18.79 -5.10
C ASP A 230 12.74 -17.30 -4.76
N ILE A 231 11.67 -16.67 -5.24
CA ILE A 231 11.31 -15.32 -4.81
C ILE A 231 10.79 -15.46 -3.38
N THR A 232 11.67 -15.35 -2.42
CA THR A 232 11.32 -15.38 -1.02
C THR A 232 10.56 -14.09 -0.73
N GLN A 233 9.31 -14.22 -0.40
CA GLN A 233 8.53 -13.14 0.16
C GLN A 233 9.20 -12.74 1.46
N LEU A 234 9.93 -11.62 1.46
CA LEU A 234 10.35 -11.00 2.71
C LEU A 234 9.06 -10.57 3.42
N THR A 235 8.66 -11.38 4.38
CA THR A 235 7.63 -10.99 5.33
C THR A 235 8.08 -9.67 5.93
N LEU A 236 7.29 -8.63 5.75
CA LEU A 236 7.55 -7.32 6.33
C LEU A 236 7.64 -7.52 7.86
N MET A 237 8.86 -7.44 8.39
CA MET A 237 9.07 -7.26 9.82
C MET A 237 8.82 -5.80 10.21
#